data_d1f0f5062dd4734e604e63b58253f742
#
_entry.id   d1f0f5062dd4734e604e63b58253f742
#
_cell.length_a   1.000
_cell.length_b   1.000
_cell.length_c   1.000
_cell.angle_alpha   90.00
_cell.angle_beta   90.00
_cell.angle_gamma   90.00
#
_symmetry.space_group_name_H-M   'P 1'
#
loop_
_entity.id
_entity.type
_entity.pdbx_description
1 polymer ?
#
loop_
_entity_poly.entity_id
_entity_poly.type
_entity_poly.pdbx_seq_one_letter_code
_entity_poly.pdbx_strand_id
1 'polypeptide(L)'
;MKKIISLALALIMLLGVVGAMTSCGDAIIVHTNAFFAPFEYYDGDVIKGVDVEIMNLVGEKLGKEIKFENVEFSAIIDNVKAGEVCDAGAAGITITDERSDKVDFSTPYYTSVQYVIFKADDTTVATKNVGGVEYIVWEALAGKTIGVQTDTTGWIYTDGEINATEDNDYGYAGVLYGTDTELKNFDTAQLAADGIIANNNDVVIIDELPAQYIVSKNSALKCLPLYYAGETDAEDAPVEEQYAICVTKGNTELLEAINAVLADLMKKDANGKTEIEKMVMQHMGMN
;
A
#
# COMPACT_ATOMS: atom_id res chain seq x y z
N MET A 1 -38.71 36.89 47.53
CA MET A 1 -37.26 36.58 47.35
C MET A 1 -36.99 35.11 47.02
N LYS A 2 -37.67 34.12 47.65
CA LYS A 2 -37.39 32.70 47.34
C LYS A 2 -37.77 32.21 45.91
N LYS A 3 -38.78 32.85 45.25
CA LYS A 3 -39.20 32.49 43.88
C LYS A 3 -38.30 33.06 42.77
N ILE A 4 -37.58 34.14 43.03
CA ILE A 4 -36.68 34.76 42.06
C ILE A 4 -35.34 34.02 42.03
N ILE A 5 -34.89 33.47 43.17
CA ILE A 5 -33.66 32.69 43.26
C ILE A 5 -33.81 31.34 42.53
N SER A 6 -35.02 30.71 42.57
CA SER A 6 -35.27 29.44 41.85
C SER A 6 -35.27 29.62 40.32
N LEU A 7 -35.69 30.79 39.82
CA LEU A 7 -35.68 31.07 38.38
C LEU A 7 -34.25 31.35 37.85
N ALA A 8 -33.42 32.01 38.65
CA ALA A 8 -32.02 32.25 38.29
C ALA A 8 -31.16 30.98 38.28
N LEU A 9 -31.41 30.01 39.21
CA LEU A 9 -30.72 28.73 39.20
C LEU A 9 -31.16 27.85 38.02
N ALA A 10 -32.43 27.89 37.61
CA ALA A 10 -32.91 27.13 36.46
C ALA A 10 -32.32 27.68 35.12
N LEU A 11 -32.11 29.01 35.03
CA LEU A 11 -31.52 29.62 33.83
C LEU A 11 -30.02 29.35 33.73
N ILE A 12 -29.31 29.24 34.87
CA ILE A 12 -27.87 28.87 34.88
C ILE A 12 -27.66 27.39 34.53
N MET A 13 -28.60 26.50 34.89
CA MET A 13 -28.52 25.11 34.44
C MET A 13 -28.86 24.90 32.96
N LEU A 14 -29.64 25.80 32.34
CA LEU A 14 -29.89 25.72 30.88
C LEU A 14 -28.75 26.28 30.03
N LEU A 15 -27.90 27.15 30.58
CA LEU A 15 -26.72 27.68 29.90
C LEU A 15 -25.48 26.79 30.03
N GLY A 16 -25.50 25.79 30.90
CA GLY A 16 -24.41 24.85 31.14
C GLY A 16 -24.43 23.59 30.24
N VAL A 17 -25.47 23.37 29.42
CA VAL A 17 -25.63 22.17 28.57
C VAL A 17 -25.37 22.48 27.09
N VAL A 18 -25.01 23.69 26.71
CA VAL A 18 -24.70 24.07 25.32
C VAL A 18 -23.19 23.81 24.97
N GLY A 19 -22.42 23.19 25.85
CA GLY A 19 -20.97 23.02 25.71
C GLY A 19 -20.47 21.62 25.39
N ALA A 20 -21.30 20.67 24.99
CA ALA A 20 -20.86 19.34 24.61
C ALA A 20 -21.83 18.67 23.63
N MET A 21 -22.26 19.38 22.59
CA MET A 21 -22.52 18.69 21.33
C MET A 21 -21.20 18.68 20.60
N THR A 22 -20.31 17.76 20.99
CA THR A 22 -19.35 17.22 20.03
C THR A 22 -20.24 16.72 18.90
N SER A 23 -20.20 17.41 17.78
CA SER A 23 -20.71 16.90 16.51
C SER A 23 -20.07 15.53 16.37
N CYS A 24 -20.82 14.47 16.66
CA CYS A 24 -20.51 13.14 16.21
C CYS A 24 -20.81 13.19 14.71
N GLY A 25 -19.93 13.87 13.96
CA GLY A 25 -19.88 13.74 12.52
C GLY A 25 -19.63 12.26 12.23
N ASP A 26 -20.31 11.71 11.22
CA ASP A 26 -20.11 10.34 10.82
C ASP A 26 -18.61 10.10 10.69
N ALA A 27 -18.11 8.98 11.28
CA ALA A 27 -16.72 8.59 11.17
C ALA A 27 -16.38 8.34 9.70
N ILE A 28 -15.15 8.63 9.29
CA ILE A 28 -14.63 8.23 7.97
C ILE A 28 -14.20 6.77 8.07
N ILE A 29 -14.79 5.92 7.26
CA ILE A 29 -14.45 4.50 7.18
C ILE A 29 -13.37 4.31 6.12
N VAL A 30 -12.25 3.72 6.52
CA VAL A 30 -11.10 3.48 5.64
C VAL A 30 -10.86 1.97 5.52
N HIS A 31 -10.97 1.43 4.32
CA HIS A 31 -10.58 0.07 4.03
C HIS A 31 -9.06 -0.01 3.85
N THR A 32 -8.46 -1.03 4.46
CA THR A 32 -7.03 -1.32 4.41
C THR A 32 -6.80 -2.83 4.36
N ASN A 33 -5.57 -3.27 4.05
CA ASN A 33 -5.17 -4.68 4.16
C ASN A 33 -3.92 -4.79 5.04
N ALA A 34 -4.14 -4.95 6.35
CA ALA A 34 -3.13 -4.79 7.40
C ALA A 34 -2.10 -5.95 7.47
N PHE A 35 -1.55 -6.33 6.31
CA PHE A 35 -0.48 -7.33 6.12
C PHE A 35 0.66 -6.78 5.24
N PHE A 36 0.78 -5.45 5.12
CA PHE A 36 1.68 -4.76 4.20
C PHE A 36 2.60 -3.75 4.92
N ALA A 37 3.35 -4.24 5.94
CA ALA A 37 4.30 -3.38 6.68
C ALA A 37 5.37 -2.79 5.72
N PRO A 38 5.74 -1.52 5.89
CA PRO A 38 5.45 -0.61 7.00
C PRO A 38 4.21 0.28 6.82
N PHE A 39 3.43 0.11 5.72
CA PHE A 39 2.32 1.00 5.38
C PHE A 39 1.09 0.73 6.22
N GLU A 40 0.69 -0.54 6.35
CA GLU A 40 -0.39 -1.00 7.21
C GLU A 40 -0.13 -2.41 7.72
N TYR A 41 -0.20 -2.60 9.02
CA TYR A 41 0.06 -3.89 9.65
C TYR A 41 -0.54 -3.95 11.05
N TYR A 42 -0.77 -5.18 11.55
CA TYR A 42 -1.17 -5.40 12.92
C TYR A 42 0.03 -5.35 13.88
N ASP A 43 -0.11 -4.56 14.96
CA ASP A 43 0.71 -4.62 16.16
C ASP A 43 -0.19 -5.02 17.34
N GLY A 44 -0.21 -6.30 17.66
CA GLY A 44 -1.24 -6.90 18.48
C GLY A 44 -2.61 -6.84 17.78
N ASP A 45 -3.60 -6.20 18.42
CA ASP A 45 -4.94 -6.04 17.86
C ASP A 45 -5.15 -4.66 17.20
N VAL A 46 -4.10 -3.86 17.07
CA VAL A 46 -4.18 -2.49 16.53
C VAL A 46 -3.55 -2.42 15.16
N ILE A 47 -4.26 -1.82 14.21
CA ILE A 47 -3.72 -1.51 12.89
C ILE A 47 -2.83 -0.26 12.99
N LYS A 48 -1.58 -0.35 12.52
CA LYS A 48 -0.57 0.71 12.48
C LYS A 48 0.06 0.80 11.10
N GLY A 49 0.81 1.86 10.88
CA GLY A 49 1.61 2.06 9.67
C GLY A 49 1.50 3.46 9.12
N VAL A 50 2.22 3.72 8.04
CA VAL A 50 2.31 5.04 7.40
C VAL A 50 0.93 5.51 6.92
N ASP A 51 0.17 4.63 6.26
CA ASP A 51 -1.16 4.95 5.73
C ASP A 51 -2.15 5.26 6.85
N VAL A 52 -2.00 4.54 7.97
CA VAL A 52 -2.81 4.77 9.18
C VAL A 52 -2.51 6.14 9.78
N GLU A 53 -1.23 6.53 9.87
CA GLU A 53 -0.84 7.83 10.38
C GLU A 53 -1.32 8.97 9.48
N ILE A 54 -1.19 8.83 8.16
CA ILE A 54 -1.68 9.81 7.19
C ILE A 54 -3.19 10.03 7.37
N MET A 55 -3.99 8.96 7.40
CA MET A 55 -5.43 9.09 7.51
C MET A 55 -5.88 9.63 8.87
N ASN A 56 -5.17 9.29 9.97
CA ASN A 56 -5.45 9.90 11.28
C ASN A 56 -5.24 11.42 11.26
N LEU A 57 -4.18 11.91 10.61
CA LEU A 57 -3.95 13.35 10.42
C LEU A 57 -5.05 14.00 9.56
N VAL A 58 -5.60 13.28 8.58
CA VAL A 58 -6.77 13.73 7.79
C VAL A 58 -8.00 13.85 8.70
N GLY A 59 -8.23 12.85 9.56
CA GLY A 59 -9.31 12.89 10.55
C GLY A 59 -9.17 14.08 11.50
N GLU A 60 -7.99 14.34 12.03
CA GLU A 60 -7.71 15.52 12.88
C GLU A 60 -8.02 16.82 12.14
N LYS A 61 -7.60 16.94 10.88
CA LYS A 61 -7.86 18.12 10.04
C LYS A 61 -9.35 18.36 9.81
N LEU A 62 -10.14 17.29 9.63
CA LEU A 62 -11.59 17.37 9.38
C LEU A 62 -12.42 17.39 10.68
N GLY A 63 -11.79 17.13 11.84
CA GLY A 63 -12.50 16.97 13.12
C GLY A 63 -13.39 15.71 13.14
N LYS A 64 -13.03 14.66 12.40
CA LYS A 64 -13.75 13.40 12.27
C LYS A 64 -12.93 12.24 12.81
N GLU A 65 -13.60 11.24 13.35
CA GLU A 65 -12.97 9.95 13.71
C GLU A 65 -12.61 9.18 12.44
N ILE A 66 -11.46 8.53 12.42
CA ILE A 66 -11.09 7.56 11.38
C ILE A 66 -11.27 6.15 11.92
N LYS A 67 -11.96 5.29 11.17
CA LYS A 67 -12.12 3.88 11.48
C LYS A 67 -11.53 3.03 10.37
N PHE A 68 -10.53 2.24 10.70
CA PHE A 68 -9.93 1.29 9.76
C PHE A 68 -10.67 -0.04 9.83
N GLU A 69 -11.00 -0.56 8.67
CA GLU A 69 -11.53 -1.92 8.50
C GLU A 69 -10.57 -2.73 7.63
N ASN A 70 -10.06 -3.83 8.20
CA ASN A 70 -9.19 -4.74 7.47
C ASN A 70 -10.04 -5.64 6.58
N VAL A 71 -9.79 -5.57 5.27
CA VAL A 71 -10.46 -6.36 4.24
C VAL A 71 -9.44 -7.02 3.32
N GLU A 72 -9.88 -7.94 2.47
CA GLU A 72 -9.03 -8.44 1.39
C GLU A 72 -8.64 -7.31 0.44
N PHE A 73 -7.37 -7.27 0.02
CA PHE A 73 -6.84 -6.19 -0.83
C PHE A 73 -7.65 -6.05 -2.12
N SER A 74 -8.02 -7.17 -2.75
CA SER A 74 -8.82 -7.24 -3.98
C SER A 74 -10.20 -6.57 -3.87
N ALA A 75 -10.75 -6.45 -2.64
CA ALA A 75 -12.05 -5.84 -2.42
C ALA A 75 -11.99 -4.31 -2.26
N ILE A 76 -10.82 -3.73 -1.98
CA ILE A 76 -10.71 -2.31 -1.58
C ILE A 76 -11.23 -1.36 -2.67
N ILE A 77 -10.73 -1.50 -3.90
CA ILE A 77 -11.09 -0.59 -5.02
C ILE A 77 -12.59 -0.63 -5.32
N ASP A 78 -13.19 -1.83 -5.36
CA ASP A 78 -14.60 -1.97 -5.67
C ASP A 78 -15.50 -1.48 -4.51
N ASN A 79 -15.08 -1.66 -3.26
CA ASN A 79 -15.77 -1.11 -2.08
C ASN A 79 -15.73 0.42 -2.07
N VAL A 80 -14.58 1.03 -2.34
CA VAL A 80 -14.42 2.49 -2.44
C VAL A 80 -15.23 3.04 -3.61
N LYS A 81 -15.21 2.34 -4.77
CA LYS A 81 -16.03 2.71 -5.93
C LYS A 81 -17.52 2.74 -5.59
N ALA A 82 -18.00 1.74 -4.85
CA ALA A 82 -19.40 1.67 -4.45
C ALA A 82 -19.79 2.79 -3.48
N GLY A 83 -18.88 3.21 -2.57
CA GLY A 83 -19.10 4.28 -1.60
C GLY A 83 -20.21 3.98 -0.57
N GLU A 84 -20.53 2.69 -0.37
CA GLU A 84 -21.61 2.27 0.53
C GLU A 84 -21.09 1.81 1.89
N VAL A 85 -19.90 1.23 1.92
CA VAL A 85 -19.32 0.60 3.12
C VAL A 85 -18.03 1.25 3.60
N CYS A 86 -17.40 2.06 2.76
CA CYS A 86 -16.23 2.85 3.13
C CYS A 86 -16.16 4.16 2.31
N ASP A 87 -15.40 5.11 2.83
CA ASP A 87 -15.16 6.43 2.22
C ASP A 87 -13.84 6.49 1.45
N ALA A 88 -12.85 5.69 1.88
CA ALA A 88 -11.50 5.69 1.34
C ALA A 88 -10.84 4.30 1.41
N GLY A 89 -9.82 4.12 0.57
CA GLY A 89 -8.86 3.01 0.63
C GLY A 89 -7.46 3.54 0.87
N ALA A 90 -6.80 3.02 1.90
CA ALA A 90 -5.41 3.32 2.26
C ALA A 90 -4.69 2.01 2.58
N ALA A 91 -3.89 1.52 1.63
CA ALA A 91 -3.31 0.18 1.65
C ALA A 91 -2.10 0.07 0.68
N GLY A 92 -1.19 1.05 0.67
CA GLY A 92 -0.09 1.09 -0.29
C GLY A 92 -0.57 0.97 -1.74
N ILE A 93 -1.71 1.59 -2.09
CA ILE A 93 -2.39 1.35 -3.36
C ILE A 93 -1.67 2.06 -4.49
N THR A 94 -1.15 1.30 -5.44
CA THR A 94 -0.55 1.82 -6.66
C THR A 94 -1.60 2.42 -7.58
N ILE A 95 -1.30 3.62 -8.11
CA ILE A 95 -2.11 4.26 -9.15
C ILE A 95 -1.95 3.46 -10.45
N THR A 96 -3.06 2.98 -11.00
CA THR A 96 -3.14 2.40 -12.35
C THR A 96 -4.28 3.03 -13.12
N ASP A 97 -4.25 2.96 -14.46
CA ASP A 97 -5.32 3.47 -15.31
C ASP A 97 -6.65 2.78 -14.97
N GLU A 98 -6.63 1.43 -14.81
CA GLU A 98 -7.82 0.67 -14.47
C GLU A 98 -8.43 1.09 -13.12
N ARG A 99 -7.59 1.30 -12.10
CA ARG A 99 -8.05 1.76 -10.78
C ARG A 99 -8.56 3.20 -10.85
N SER A 100 -7.87 4.06 -11.63
CA SER A 100 -8.25 5.48 -11.83
C SER A 100 -9.59 5.63 -12.55
N ASP A 101 -9.98 4.65 -13.35
CA ASP A 101 -11.32 4.61 -13.96
C ASP A 101 -12.43 4.34 -12.92
N LYS A 102 -12.09 3.76 -11.75
CA LYS A 102 -13.04 3.34 -10.72
C LYS A 102 -13.14 4.32 -9.55
N VAL A 103 -12.03 4.93 -9.15
CA VAL A 103 -11.89 5.78 -7.95
C VAL A 103 -11.12 7.06 -8.26
N ASP A 104 -11.16 8.05 -7.35
CA ASP A 104 -10.29 9.22 -7.42
C ASP A 104 -9.09 9.00 -6.48
N PHE A 105 -7.88 9.28 -6.98
CA PHE A 105 -6.63 9.15 -6.21
C PHE A 105 -6.13 10.51 -5.70
N SER A 106 -5.52 10.48 -4.53
CA SER A 106 -4.71 11.60 -4.02
C SER A 106 -3.45 11.82 -4.87
N THR A 107 -2.73 12.90 -4.59
CA THR A 107 -1.33 13.01 -5.03
C THR A 107 -0.55 11.81 -4.49
N PRO A 108 0.39 11.22 -5.28
CA PRO A 108 1.21 10.12 -4.78
C PRO A 108 2.09 10.59 -3.62
N TYR A 109 2.23 9.73 -2.61
CA TYR A 109 3.00 10.04 -1.40
C TYR A 109 4.28 9.20 -1.27
N TYR A 110 4.38 8.10 -1.99
CA TYR A 110 5.54 7.21 -1.98
C TYR A 110 5.79 6.64 -3.38
N THR A 111 7.07 6.47 -3.74
CA THR A 111 7.47 5.71 -4.93
C THR A 111 8.13 4.43 -4.47
N SER A 112 7.60 3.30 -4.93
CA SER A 112 8.10 1.96 -4.67
C SER A 112 8.66 1.34 -5.96
N VAL A 113 9.33 0.21 -5.82
CA VAL A 113 9.74 -0.67 -6.92
C VAL A 113 9.36 -2.10 -6.57
N GLN A 114 9.13 -2.93 -7.58
CA GLN A 114 8.87 -4.35 -7.35
C GLN A 114 10.17 -5.08 -6.98
N TYR A 115 10.04 -6.03 -6.06
CA TYR A 115 11.12 -6.91 -5.58
C TYR A 115 10.75 -8.38 -5.76
N VAL A 116 11.76 -9.21 -5.89
CA VAL A 116 11.62 -10.67 -5.90
C VAL A 116 12.16 -11.21 -4.58
N ILE A 117 11.31 -11.93 -3.82
CA ILE A 117 11.72 -12.70 -2.65
C ILE A 117 11.99 -14.15 -3.11
N PHE A 118 13.07 -14.75 -2.61
CA PHE A 118 13.45 -16.13 -2.90
C PHE A 118 14.30 -16.72 -1.78
N LYS A 119 14.60 -18.03 -1.80
CA LYS A 119 15.46 -18.64 -0.78
C LYS A 119 16.85 -18.04 -0.82
N ALA A 120 17.43 -17.78 0.34
CA ALA A 120 18.74 -17.16 0.46
C ALA A 120 19.88 -18.03 -0.14
N ASP A 121 19.70 -19.35 -0.17
CA ASP A 121 20.62 -20.32 -0.72
C ASP A 121 20.26 -20.77 -2.16
N ASP A 122 19.18 -20.23 -2.76
CA ASP A 122 18.82 -20.53 -4.14
C ASP A 122 19.82 -19.89 -5.11
N THR A 123 20.46 -20.73 -5.90
CA THR A 123 21.41 -20.35 -6.97
C THR A 123 20.79 -20.47 -8.36
N THR A 124 19.51 -20.82 -8.47
CA THR A 124 18.80 -21.01 -9.75
C THR A 124 18.13 -19.72 -10.24
N VAL A 125 17.96 -18.73 -9.36
CA VAL A 125 17.50 -17.39 -9.73
C VAL A 125 18.73 -16.61 -10.19
N ALA A 126 18.82 -16.33 -11.48
CA ALA A 126 19.94 -15.57 -12.04
C ALA A 126 19.84 -14.09 -11.63
N THR A 127 20.96 -13.51 -11.24
CA THR A 127 21.05 -12.09 -10.86
C THR A 127 22.04 -11.37 -11.76
N LYS A 128 21.85 -10.06 -11.94
CA LYS A 128 22.79 -9.13 -12.55
C LYS A 128 23.39 -8.24 -11.47
N ASN A 129 24.61 -7.75 -11.68
CA ASN A 129 25.21 -6.72 -10.84
C ASN A 129 25.82 -5.64 -11.72
N VAL A 130 25.22 -4.47 -11.72
CA VAL A 130 25.67 -3.32 -12.53
C VAL A 130 25.86 -2.12 -11.62
N GLY A 131 27.06 -1.55 -11.66
CA GLY A 131 27.39 -0.39 -10.82
C GLY A 131 27.34 -0.63 -9.31
N GLY A 132 27.38 -1.90 -8.86
CA GLY A 132 27.28 -2.29 -7.45
C GLY A 132 25.84 -2.54 -6.97
N VAL A 133 24.84 -2.42 -7.85
CA VAL A 133 23.45 -2.78 -7.58
C VAL A 133 23.20 -4.20 -8.09
N GLU A 134 22.78 -5.10 -7.21
CA GLU A 134 22.34 -6.45 -7.57
C GLU A 134 20.83 -6.48 -7.76
N TYR A 135 20.36 -7.06 -8.88
CA TYR A 135 18.95 -7.11 -9.24
C TYR A 135 18.64 -8.36 -10.08
N ILE A 136 17.35 -8.59 -10.29
CA ILE A 136 16.79 -9.67 -11.11
C ILE A 136 16.05 -9.02 -12.28
N VAL A 137 16.19 -9.58 -13.49
CA VAL A 137 15.36 -9.22 -14.64
C VAL A 137 14.24 -10.23 -14.83
N TRP A 138 13.11 -9.81 -15.44
CA TRP A 138 11.95 -10.68 -15.67
C TRP A 138 12.30 -12.01 -16.33
N GLU A 139 13.20 -12.01 -17.32
CA GLU A 139 13.62 -13.22 -18.04
C GLU A 139 14.26 -14.27 -17.14
N ALA A 140 14.85 -13.87 -16.03
CA ALA A 140 15.45 -14.79 -15.04
C ALA A 140 14.38 -15.58 -14.26
N LEU A 141 13.11 -15.22 -14.37
CA LEU A 141 11.98 -15.86 -13.72
C LEU A 141 11.31 -16.91 -14.62
N ALA A 142 11.79 -17.09 -15.86
CA ALA A 142 11.26 -18.11 -16.78
C ALA A 142 11.30 -19.52 -16.17
N GLY A 143 10.19 -20.25 -16.25
CA GLY A 143 10.02 -21.58 -15.69
C GLY A 143 9.89 -21.65 -14.17
N LYS A 144 9.67 -20.51 -13.49
CA LYS A 144 9.44 -20.46 -12.04
C LYS A 144 7.95 -20.43 -11.72
N THR A 145 7.57 -20.98 -10.57
CA THR A 145 6.28 -20.72 -9.96
C THR A 145 6.38 -19.44 -9.15
N ILE A 146 5.71 -18.39 -9.62
CA ILE A 146 5.72 -17.05 -9.02
C ILE A 146 4.51 -16.89 -8.09
N GLY A 147 4.74 -16.77 -6.79
CA GLY A 147 3.73 -16.43 -5.80
C GLY A 147 3.46 -14.93 -5.79
N VAL A 148 2.19 -14.53 -5.75
CA VAL A 148 1.78 -13.12 -5.68
C VAL A 148 0.56 -12.98 -4.77
N GLN A 149 0.38 -11.82 -4.17
CA GLN A 149 -0.89 -11.48 -3.54
C GLN A 149 -1.89 -11.07 -4.62
N THR A 150 -3.10 -11.60 -4.56
CA THR A 150 -4.16 -11.37 -5.57
C THR A 150 -4.47 -9.89 -5.73
N ASP A 151 -4.62 -9.44 -6.99
CA ASP A 151 -4.98 -8.07 -7.41
C ASP A 151 -3.99 -6.96 -7.02
N THR A 152 -2.78 -7.31 -6.51
CA THR A 152 -1.68 -6.36 -6.39
C THR A 152 -1.05 -6.06 -7.73
N THR A 153 -0.22 -5.03 -7.82
CA THR A 153 0.55 -4.73 -9.04
C THR A 153 1.55 -5.84 -9.36
N GLY A 154 2.13 -6.50 -8.37
CA GLY A 154 2.94 -7.70 -8.58
C GLY A 154 2.18 -8.83 -9.27
N TRP A 155 0.88 -9.00 -8.94
CA TRP A 155 -0.01 -9.92 -9.66
C TRP A 155 -0.27 -9.44 -11.10
N ILE A 156 -0.66 -8.17 -11.29
CA ILE A 156 -0.98 -7.58 -12.59
C ILE A 156 0.21 -7.72 -13.56
N TYR A 157 1.40 -7.34 -13.10
CA TYR A 157 2.63 -7.41 -13.91
C TYR A 157 2.98 -8.86 -14.26
N THR A 158 2.91 -9.77 -13.28
CA THR A 158 3.23 -11.18 -13.51
C THR A 158 2.26 -11.83 -14.50
N ASP A 159 0.95 -11.56 -14.35
CA ASP A 159 -0.07 -12.06 -15.28
C ASP A 159 0.15 -11.48 -16.69
N GLY A 160 0.46 -10.18 -16.77
CA GLY A 160 0.79 -9.52 -18.03
C GLY A 160 1.99 -10.14 -18.72
N GLU A 161 3.11 -10.34 -18.01
CA GLU A 161 4.33 -10.90 -18.60
C GLU A 161 4.20 -12.38 -19.00
N ILE A 162 3.31 -13.13 -18.36
CA ILE A 162 3.01 -14.53 -18.74
C ILE A 162 2.06 -14.60 -19.94
N ASN A 163 1.07 -13.71 -20.03
CA ASN A 163 -0.06 -13.85 -20.96
C ASN A 163 -0.05 -12.86 -22.13
N ALA A 164 0.76 -11.79 -22.10
CA ALA A 164 0.85 -10.85 -23.22
C ALA A 164 1.45 -11.52 -24.48
N THR A 165 0.90 -11.16 -25.62
CA THR A 165 1.34 -11.63 -26.95
C THR A 165 1.44 -10.45 -27.91
N GLU A 166 2.07 -10.63 -29.09
CA GLU A 166 2.11 -9.60 -30.14
C GLU A 166 0.72 -9.10 -30.56
N ASP A 167 -0.30 -9.96 -30.47
CA ASP A 167 -1.69 -9.61 -30.81
C ASP A 167 -2.47 -9.01 -29.64
N ASN A 168 -2.00 -9.17 -28.40
CA ASN A 168 -2.70 -8.80 -27.17
C ASN A 168 -1.68 -8.54 -26.05
N ASP A 169 -0.97 -7.43 -26.15
CA ASP A 169 0.14 -7.10 -25.26
C ASP A 169 -0.30 -6.54 -23.90
N TYR A 170 -1.54 -6.03 -23.80
CA TYR A 170 -2.03 -5.36 -22.58
C TYR A 170 -1.06 -4.31 -21.99
N GLY A 171 -0.09 -3.84 -22.79
CA GLY A 171 0.97 -2.94 -22.34
C GLY A 171 2.17 -3.64 -21.70
N TYR A 172 2.28 -4.97 -21.81
CA TYR A 172 3.40 -5.77 -21.29
C TYR A 172 4.22 -6.38 -22.44
N ALA A 173 5.51 -6.64 -22.15
CA ALA A 173 6.41 -7.20 -23.15
C ALA A 173 6.18 -8.70 -23.42
N GLY A 174 5.53 -9.41 -22.47
CA GLY A 174 5.26 -10.83 -22.57
C GLY A 174 6.53 -11.68 -22.50
N VAL A 175 7.54 -11.23 -21.74
CA VAL A 175 8.86 -11.89 -21.68
C VAL A 175 8.81 -13.30 -21.09
N LEU A 176 7.74 -13.63 -20.38
CA LEU A 176 7.49 -14.97 -19.82
C LEU A 176 6.50 -15.79 -20.68
N TYR A 177 5.96 -15.22 -21.75
CA TYR A 177 5.02 -15.91 -22.61
C TYR A 177 5.66 -17.16 -23.26
N GLY A 178 4.91 -18.25 -23.22
CA GLY A 178 5.37 -19.53 -23.81
C GLY A 178 6.49 -20.22 -23.02
N THR A 179 6.86 -19.71 -21.87
CA THR A 179 7.69 -20.42 -20.89
C THR A 179 6.84 -21.31 -19.98
N ASP A 180 7.47 -22.20 -19.20
CA ASP A 180 6.76 -23.01 -18.20
C ASP A 180 6.53 -22.23 -16.88
N THR A 181 6.42 -20.89 -16.95
CA THR A 181 6.23 -20.04 -15.77
C THR A 181 4.76 -20.11 -15.31
N GLU A 182 4.58 -20.31 -14.00
CA GLU A 182 3.24 -20.38 -13.39
C GLU A 182 3.03 -19.22 -12.41
N LEU A 183 1.84 -18.60 -12.46
CA LEU A 183 1.38 -17.62 -11.47
C LEU A 183 0.56 -18.34 -10.39
N LYS A 184 0.88 -18.07 -9.11
CA LYS A 184 0.19 -18.66 -7.97
C LYS A 184 -0.32 -17.57 -7.02
N ASN A 185 -1.63 -17.55 -6.82
CA ASN A 185 -2.34 -16.56 -6.01
C ASN A 185 -2.30 -16.90 -4.51
N PHE A 186 -2.14 -15.88 -3.69
CA PHE A 186 -2.22 -15.93 -2.23
C PHE A 186 -3.04 -14.77 -1.71
N ASP A 187 -3.63 -14.94 -0.52
CA ASP A 187 -4.43 -13.88 0.13
C ASP A 187 -3.55 -12.75 0.68
N THR A 188 -2.28 -13.06 1.06
CA THR A 188 -1.31 -12.07 1.55
C THR A 188 0.10 -12.36 1.03
N ALA A 189 0.93 -11.31 0.96
CA ALA A 189 2.35 -11.45 0.61
C ALA A 189 3.12 -12.35 1.59
N GLN A 190 2.78 -12.33 2.88
CA GLN A 190 3.38 -13.21 3.88
C GLN A 190 3.09 -14.69 3.59
N LEU A 191 1.83 -15.02 3.24
CA LEU A 191 1.48 -16.41 2.86
C LEU A 191 2.22 -16.85 1.59
N ALA A 192 2.42 -15.96 0.62
CA ALA A 192 3.22 -16.24 -0.56
C ALA A 192 4.69 -16.53 -0.18
N ALA A 193 5.28 -15.73 0.72
CA ALA A 193 6.65 -15.95 1.20
C ALA A 193 6.79 -17.24 2.02
N ASP A 194 5.81 -17.58 2.85
CA ASP A 194 5.75 -18.87 3.55
C ASP A 194 5.65 -20.04 2.56
N GLY A 195 4.99 -19.81 1.41
CA GLY A 195 4.91 -20.74 0.30
C GLY A 195 6.28 -21.13 -0.25
N ILE A 196 7.27 -20.21 -0.31
CA ILE A 196 8.64 -20.51 -0.72
C ILE A 196 9.29 -21.53 0.23
N ILE A 197 9.12 -21.32 1.54
CA ILE A 197 9.66 -22.23 2.56
C ILE A 197 9.00 -23.61 2.49
N ALA A 198 7.70 -23.63 2.17
CA ALA A 198 6.94 -24.87 1.99
C ALA A 198 7.16 -25.55 0.62
N ASN A 199 7.97 -24.99 -0.28
CA ASN A 199 8.16 -25.42 -1.67
C ASN A 199 6.86 -25.45 -2.50
N ASN A 200 5.96 -24.51 -2.23
CA ASN A 200 4.71 -24.31 -2.98
C ASN A 200 4.90 -23.36 -4.18
N ASN A 201 5.86 -22.46 -4.12
CA ASN A 201 6.30 -21.53 -5.16
C ASN A 201 7.81 -21.31 -5.02
N ASP A 202 8.45 -20.88 -6.09
CA ASP A 202 9.91 -20.67 -6.14
C ASP A 202 10.28 -19.27 -5.66
N VAL A 203 9.51 -18.27 -6.08
CA VAL A 203 9.75 -16.85 -5.81
C VAL A 203 8.43 -16.14 -5.46
N VAL A 204 8.54 -14.94 -4.91
CA VAL A 204 7.40 -14.03 -4.70
C VAL A 204 7.74 -12.68 -5.29
N ILE A 205 6.80 -12.06 -6.00
CA ILE A 205 6.89 -10.67 -6.44
C ILE A 205 6.01 -9.83 -5.54
N ILE A 206 6.58 -8.78 -4.96
CA ILE A 206 5.95 -7.82 -4.06
C ILE A 206 6.81 -6.54 -4.01
N ASP A 207 6.25 -5.47 -3.51
CA ASP A 207 6.90 -4.17 -3.35
C ASP A 207 8.09 -4.20 -2.39
N GLU A 208 9.03 -3.26 -2.59
CA GLU A 208 10.32 -3.18 -1.91
C GLU A 208 10.24 -3.30 -0.39
N LEU A 209 9.53 -2.36 0.28
CA LEU A 209 9.54 -2.31 1.74
C LEU A 209 8.85 -3.50 2.39
N PRO A 210 7.69 -3.99 1.91
CA PRO A 210 7.11 -5.25 2.37
C PRO A 210 8.03 -6.44 2.14
N ALA A 211 8.72 -6.52 0.99
CA ALA A 211 9.71 -7.58 0.75
C ALA A 211 10.84 -7.53 1.78
N GLN A 212 11.43 -6.35 1.99
CA GLN A 212 12.49 -6.14 2.99
C GLN A 212 12.01 -6.45 4.42
N TYR A 213 10.77 -6.06 4.76
CA TYR A 213 10.19 -6.39 6.05
C TYR A 213 10.06 -7.90 6.25
N ILE A 214 9.50 -8.62 5.28
CA ILE A 214 9.34 -10.10 5.31
C ILE A 214 10.71 -10.78 5.50
N VAL A 215 11.70 -10.44 4.68
CA VAL A 215 13.02 -11.08 4.77
C VAL A 215 13.77 -10.72 6.04
N SER A 216 13.52 -9.53 6.63
CA SER A 216 14.09 -9.15 7.93
C SER A 216 13.65 -10.07 9.07
N LYS A 217 12.50 -10.74 8.93
CA LYS A 217 11.94 -11.69 9.90
C LYS A 217 12.32 -13.13 9.62
N ASN A 218 12.84 -13.45 8.43
CA ASN A 218 13.17 -14.81 8.03
C ASN A 218 14.48 -14.86 7.24
N SER A 219 15.57 -15.20 7.90
CA SER A 219 16.91 -15.27 7.29
C SER A 219 17.09 -16.40 6.25
N ALA A 220 16.11 -17.30 6.09
CA ALA A 220 16.12 -18.28 5.01
C ALA A 220 15.69 -17.67 3.65
N LEU A 221 15.21 -16.43 3.67
CA LEU A 221 14.80 -15.68 2.50
C LEU A 221 15.74 -14.50 2.25
N LYS A 222 15.85 -14.08 1.01
CA LYS A 222 16.44 -12.81 0.57
C LYS A 222 15.55 -12.16 -0.49
N CYS A 223 15.72 -10.86 -0.73
CA CYS A 223 15.02 -10.17 -1.79
C CYS A 223 15.96 -9.26 -2.58
N LEU A 224 15.63 -9.07 -3.85
CA LEU A 224 16.34 -8.18 -4.78
C LEU A 224 15.33 -7.41 -5.63
N PRO A 225 15.67 -6.20 -6.08
CA PRO A 225 14.79 -5.44 -6.97
C PRO A 225 14.58 -6.15 -8.31
N LEU A 226 13.39 -6.00 -8.87
CA LEU A 226 12.98 -6.52 -10.17
C LEU A 226 13.08 -5.43 -11.22
N TYR A 227 13.69 -5.76 -12.36
CA TYR A 227 13.95 -4.84 -13.46
C TYR A 227 13.40 -5.36 -14.78
N TYR A 228 13.06 -4.46 -15.67
CA TYR A 228 12.94 -4.75 -17.08
C TYR A 228 14.33 -4.66 -17.73
N ALA A 229 14.68 -5.67 -18.54
CA ALA A 229 15.93 -5.63 -19.28
C ALA A 229 15.87 -4.62 -20.44
N GLY A 230 16.90 -3.77 -20.56
CA GLY A 230 17.13 -2.90 -21.70
C GLY A 230 17.93 -3.59 -22.81
N GLU A 231 18.26 -2.86 -23.88
CA GLU A 231 19.15 -3.37 -24.95
C GLU A 231 20.58 -3.61 -24.42
N THR A 232 20.95 -2.87 -23.38
CA THR A 232 22.21 -3.04 -22.63
C THR A 232 21.92 -3.02 -21.14
N ASP A 233 22.78 -3.63 -20.32
CA ASP A 233 22.63 -3.62 -18.86
C ASP A 233 22.56 -2.22 -18.24
N ALA A 234 23.03 -1.18 -18.93
CA ALA A 234 22.94 0.21 -18.48
C ALA A 234 21.54 0.82 -18.69
N GLU A 235 20.71 0.18 -19.49
CA GLU A 235 19.33 0.58 -19.79
C GLU A 235 18.30 -0.27 -19.02
N ASP A 236 18.76 -1.26 -18.23
CA ASP A 236 17.87 -2.00 -17.34
C ASP A 236 17.21 -1.03 -16.35
N ALA A 237 15.90 -1.12 -16.19
CA ALA A 237 15.11 -0.18 -15.39
C ALA A 237 14.26 -0.89 -14.34
N PRO A 238 14.18 -0.35 -13.11
CA PRO A 238 13.31 -0.91 -12.07
C PRO A 238 11.84 -0.82 -12.48
N VAL A 239 11.04 -1.75 -11.97
CA VAL A 239 9.59 -1.72 -12.09
C VAL A 239 9.05 -0.75 -11.03
N GLU A 240 8.92 0.52 -11.39
CA GLU A 240 8.50 1.60 -10.47
C GLU A 240 6.99 1.74 -10.39
N GLU A 241 6.50 2.16 -9.23
CA GLU A 241 5.10 2.43 -8.97
C GLU A 241 4.90 3.52 -7.91
N GLN A 242 3.72 4.15 -7.91
CA GLN A 242 3.39 5.27 -7.04
C GLN A 242 2.17 4.95 -6.18
N TYR A 243 2.33 5.04 -4.84
CA TYR A 243 1.24 4.86 -3.91
C TYR A 243 0.43 6.13 -3.69
N ALA A 244 -0.88 5.96 -3.62
CA ALA A 244 -1.81 7.03 -3.28
C ALA A 244 -2.99 6.47 -2.46
N ILE A 245 -3.68 7.36 -1.78
CA ILE A 245 -4.94 7.05 -1.08
C ILE A 245 -6.08 7.28 -2.07
N CYS A 246 -7.02 6.35 -2.15
CA CYS A 246 -8.16 6.48 -3.03
C CYS A 246 -9.45 6.81 -2.26
N VAL A 247 -10.35 7.53 -2.93
CA VAL A 247 -11.68 7.89 -2.41
C VAL A 247 -12.74 7.60 -3.48
N THR A 248 -13.99 7.47 -3.05
CA THR A 248 -15.13 7.37 -3.99
C THR A 248 -15.13 8.55 -4.96
N LYS A 249 -15.36 8.29 -6.25
CA LYS A 249 -15.39 9.35 -7.28
C LYS A 249 -16.32 10.49 -6.90
N GLY A 250 -15.79 11.71 -6.97
CA GLY A 250 -16.51 12.93 -6.62
C GLY A 250 -16.55 13.27 -5.13
N ASN A 251 -15.90 12.49 -4.25
CA ASN A 251 -15.71 12.85 -2.84
C ASN A 251 -14.58 13.88 -2.70
N THR A 252 -14.81 15.09 -3.24
CA THR A 252 -13.80 16.15 -3.33
C THR A 252 -13.38 16.69 -1.98
N GLU A 253 -14.29 16.77 -1.00
CA GLU A 253 -13.97 17.26 0.34
C GLU A 253 -12.90 16.38 1.02
N LEU A 254 -13.09 15.07 1.00
CA LEU A 254 -12.13 14.13 1.59
C LEU A 254 -10.81 14.13 0.80
N LEU A 255 -10.87 14.12 -0.53
CA LEU A 255 -9.70 14.14 -1.39
C LEU A 255 -8.84 15.40 -1.19
N GLU A 256 -9.47 16.57 -1.10
CA GLU A 256 -8.78 17.84 -0.82
C GLU A 256 -8.12 17.85 0.57
N ALA A 257 -8.79 17.28 1.58
CA ALA A 257 -8.22 17.14 2.92
C ALA A 257 -7.00 16.22 2.94
N ILE A 258 -7.07 15.06 2.25
CA ILE A 258 -5.95 14.12 2.08
C ILE A 258 -4.79 14.84 1.39
N ASN A 259 -5.03 15.49 0.24
CA ASN A 259 -3.99 16.19 -0.52
C ASN A 259 -3.33 17.31 0.29
N ALA A 260 -4.10 18.02 1.11
CA ALA A 260 -3.56 19.08 1.97
C ALA A 260 -2.65 18.50 3.08
N VAL A 261 -2.99 17.36 3.68
CA VAL A 261 -2.13 16.64 4.64
C VAL A 261 -0.87 16.14 3.95
N LEU A 262 -1.00 15.48 2.80
CA LEU A 262 0.15 14.98 2.04
C LEU A 262 1.09 16.11 1.62
N ALA A 263 0.57 17.26 1.19
CA ALA A 263 1.37 18.42 0.83
C ALA A 263 2.23 18.93 2.01
N ASP A 264 1.76 18.80 3.26
CA ASP A 264 2.54 19.13 4.44
C ASP A 264 3.56 18.05 4.78
N LEU A 265 3.18 16.77 4.74
CA LEU A 265 4.04 15.62 5.04
C LEU A 265 5.18 15.43 4.03
N MET A 266 4.97 15.82 2.78
CA MET A 266 5.95 15.72 1.69
C MET A 266 6.97 16.87 1.68
N LYS A 267 6.85 17.88 2.56
CA LYS A 267 7.83 18.95 2.69
C LYS A 267 9.13 18.39 3.26
N LYS A 268 10.24 18.67 2.56
CA LYS A 268 11.57 18.27 3.05
C LYS A 268 12.00 19.17 4.20
N ASP A 269 12.51 18.55 5.25
CA ASP A 269 13.14 19.24 6.38
C ASP A 269 14.56 19.75 6.03
N ALA A 270 15.25 20.31 7.02
CA ALA A 270 16.63 20.82 6.86
C ALA A 270 17.63 19.74 6.46
N ASN A 271 17.33 18.46 6.66
CA ASN A 271 18.16 17.31 6.29
C ASN A 271 17.74 16.72 4.94
N GLY A 272 16.76 17.31 4.27
CA GLY A 272 16.24 16.86 2.97
C GLY A 272 15.26 15.70 3.06
N LYS A 273 14.80 15.32 4.27
CA LYS A 273 13.83 14.23 4.50
C LYS A 273 12.41 14.74 4.68
N THR A 274 11.45 14.00 4.15
CA THR A 274 10.01 14.22 4.36
C THR A 274 9.54 13.54 5.65
N GLU A 275 8.38 13.93 6.17
CA GLU A 275 7.75 13.22 7.30
C GLU A 275 7.33 11.80 6.89
N ILE A 276 6.90 11.58 5.63
CA ILE A 276 6.61 10.23 5.10
C ILE A 276 7.84 9.31 5.22
N GLU A 277 9.02 9.79 4.78
CA GLU A 277 10.27 9.01 4.91
C GLU A 277 10.62 8.70 6.36
N LYS A 278 10.33 9.61 7.30
CA LYS A 278 10.56 9.38 8.72
C LYS A 278 9.59 8.34 9.30
N MET A 279 8.29 8.42 8.93
CA MET A 279 7.30 7.41 9.29
C MET A 279 7.71 6.02 8.79
N VAL A 280 8.14 5.91 7.52
CA VAL A 280 8.67 4.66 6.96
C VAL A 280 9.83 4.12 7.79
N MET A 281 10.84 4.96 8.08
CA MET A 281 11.98 4.54 8.89
C MET A 281 11.56 4.06 10.28
N GLN A 282 10.63 4.76 10.93
CA GLN A 282 10.10 4.40 12.24
C GLN A 282 9.42 3.04 12.21
N HIS A 283 8.51 2.80 11.25
CA HIS A 283 7.77 1.54 11.14
C HIS A 283 8.64 0.36 10.68
N MET A 284 9.75 0.64 9.97
CA MET A 284 10.77 -0.36 9.65
C MET A 284 11.72 -0.65 10.84
N GLY A 285 11.63 0.11 11.95
CA GLY A 285 12.53 -0.02 13.09
C GLY A 285 13.94 0.51 12.82
N MET A 286 14.09 1.39 11.86
CA MET A 286 15.33 2.06 11.47
C MET A 286 15.37 3.46 12.13
N ASN A 287 15.84 3.56 13.39
CA ASN A 287 15.98 4.83 14.14
C ASN A 287 17.40 5.40 14.03
#